data_48f01df4968947ce87f3ceca72b535fe
#
_entry.id   48f01df4968947ce87f3ceca72b535fe
#
_cell.length_a   1.000
_cell.length_b   1.000
_cell.length_c   1.000
_cell.angle_alpha   90.00
_cell.angle_beta   90.00
_cell.angle_gamma   90.00
#
_symmetry.space_group_name_H-M   'P 1'
#
loop_
_entity.id
_entity.type
_entity.pdbx_description
1 polymer ?
#
loop_
_entity_poly.entity_id
_entity_poly.type
_entity_poly.pdbx_seq_one_letter_code
_entity_poly.pdbx_strand_id
1 'polypeptide(L)'
;MANKVLIFTKRVLPLSNTFVAAQGNNLPNFQPIYIGLRSNKSGIDLIDGQSTCVQEQYEALPVISRLMLDGMQHLMPAWKTALTDLSANLIHAHFGKGGYYCSPIAEKLNLPLITTFHGSDITQRDKFSYNKKHRKIVFQQSSKIIAVSKFIENKLLKAGCPPEKIIQHYTGIDTQYFSSVGQKSEQPTILFVGRLIEQKGCQYLIQAMKIVQAQLPEAELIIAGDGKYQEKLVKSSADFRNITFLGAQNRTQVKALMSSAWLTCLPSVKIDRGNEEGMSTVCMESQAMGTPVVGFDTGGVSEGVEHGVTGLLSPEKNIEQLAKNLLTLLKSNPLRTSFSTAGVERTNRLFNIKWQCQILESIYQELC
;
A
#
# COMPACT_ATOMS: atom_id res chain seq x y z
N MET A 1 -3.41 29.57 13.80
CA MET A 1 -4.36 28.49 13.46
C MET A 1 -3.54 27.31 12.98
N ALA A 2 -3.98 26.06 13.23
CA ALA A 2 -3.28 24.89 12.71
C ALA A 2 -3.38 24.87 11.17
N ASN A 3 -2.28 24.51 10.49
CA ASN A 3 -2.29 24.32 9.05
C ASN A 3 -3.20 23.16 8.68
N LYS A 4 -3.94 23.26 7.58
CA LYS A 4 -4.90 22.25 7.13
C LYS A 4 -4.49 21.66 5.80
N VAL A 5 -4.61 20.34 5.66
CA VAL A 5 -4.37 19.62 4.41
C VAL A 5 -5.63 18.88 3.96
N LEU A 6 -6.03 19.09 2.69
CA LEU A 6 -7.09 18.31 2.06
C LEU A 6 -6.50 17.00 1.55
N ILE A 7 -6.83 15.87 2.19
CA ILE A 7 -6.40 14.55 1.77
C ILE A 7 -7.45 13.93 0.86
N PHE A 8 -7.12 13.78 -0.43
CA PHE A 8 -8.05 13.26 -1.42
C PHE A 8 -7.88 11.78 -1.68
N THR A 9 -8.99 11.06 -1.58
CA THR A 9 -9.16 9.72 -2.16
C THR A 9 -10.49 9.65 -2.90
N LYS A 10 -10.55 8.98 -4.07
CA LYS A 10 -11.78 8.92 -4.91
C LYS A 10 -13.03 8.46 -4.14
N ARG A 11 -12.89 7.47 -3.27
CA ARG A 11 -13.83 7.12 -2.20
C ARG A 11 -13.14 7.41 -0.90
N VAL A 12 -13.78 8.12 -0.01
CA VAL A 12 -13.17 8.44 1.28
C VAL A 12 -12.91 7.14 2.01
N LEU A 13 -11.63 6.77 2.04
CA LEU A 13 -11.02 5.67 2.78
C LEU A 13 -11.72 4.31 2.66
N PRO A 14 -11.64 3.62 1.52
CA PRO A 14 -11.97 2.19 1.50
C PRO A 14 -11.00 1.43 2.42
N LEU A 15 -11.44 0.31 2.98
CA LEU A 15 -10.63 -0.53 3.89
C LEU A 15 -9.23 -0.89 3.35
N SER A 16 -9.06 -0.87 2.02
CA SER A 16 -7.75 -1.08 1.39
C SER A 16 -6.78 0.12 1.49
N ASN A 17 -7.24 1.28 2.00
CA ASN A 17 -6.46 2.52 2.08
C ASN A 17 -6.14 2.89 3.54
N THR A 18 -5.99 1.91 4.44
CA THR A 18 -5.65 2.11 5.85
C THR A 18 -4.37 2.94 6.04
N PHE A 19 -3.43 2.84 5.11
CA PHE A 19 -2.18 3.60 5.13
C PHE A 19 -2.40 5.12 4.94
N VAL A 20 -3.44 5.54 4.19
CA VAL A 20 -3.79 6.97 4.03
C VAL A 20 -4.31 7.53 5.35
N ALA A 21 -5.21 6.78 6.02
CA ALA A 21 -5.68 7.16 7.34
C ALA A 21 -4.53 7.19 8.36
N ALA A 22 -3.66 6.17 8.34
CA ALA A 22 -2.51 6.12 9.22
C ALA A 22 -1.58 7.33 9.04
N GLN A 23 -1.33 7.78 7.80
CA GLN A 23 -0.57 9.01 7.57
C GLN A 23 -1.29 10.24 8.14
N GLY A 24 -2.56 10.43 7.81
CA GLY A 24 -3.31 11.60 8.29
C GLY A 24 -3.38 11.67 9.81
N ASN A 25 -3.61 10.53 10.50
CA ASN A 25 -3.70 10.45 11.94
C ASN A 25 -2.35 10.66 12.67
N ASN A 26 -1.24 10.63 11.95
CA ASN A 26 0.11 10.82 12.51
C ASN A 26 0.81 12.11 12.03
N LEU A 27 0.09 13.02 11.37
CA LEU A 27 0.62 14.34 11.03
C LEU A 27 0.80 15.16 12.33
N PRO A 28 2.01 15.66 12.65
CA PRO A 28 2.25 16.36 13.92
C PRO A 28 1.57 17.73 14.01
N ASN A 29 1.59 18.54 12.93
CA ASN A 29 1.18 19.94 12.95
C ASN A 29 0.12 20.31 11.90
N PHE A 30 -0.18 19.40 10.95
CA PHE A 30 -1.24 19.62 9.97
C PHE A 30 -2.51 18.89 10.37
N GLN A 31 -3.63 19.61 10.34
CA GLN A 31 -4.96 19.02 10.51
C GLN A 31 -5.44 18.44 9.18
N PRO A 32 -5.60 17.11 9.06
CA PRO A 32 -6.14 16.50 7.84
C PRO A 32 -7.65 16.70 7.74
N ILE A 33 -8.11 16.98 6.52
CA ILE A 33 -9.53 16.98 6.14
C ILE A 33 -9.67 16.04 4.96
N TYR A 34 -10.42 14.97 5.14
CA TYR A 34 -10.58 13.97 4.08
C TYR A 34 -11.64 14.39 3.07
N ILE A 35 -11.23 14.47 1.81
CA ILE A 35 -12.11 14.85 0.71
C ILE A 35 -12.19 13.74 -0.34
N GLY A 36 -13.31 13.67 -1.06
CA GLY A 36 -13.51 12.65 -2.09
C GLY A 36 -14.80 12.82 -2.86
N LEU A 37 -15.03 11.92 -3.83
CA LEU A 37 -16.22 11.95 -4.66
C LEU A 37 -17.40 11.18 -4.07
N ARG A 38 -17.11 10.19 -3.21
CA ARG A 38 -18.10 9.34 -2.55
C ARG A 38 -17.65 9.00 -1.14
N SER A 39 -18.61 8.93 -0.23
CA SER A 39 -18.37 8.39 1.11
C SER A 39 -18.18 6.87 1.09
N ASN A 40 -17.57 6.36 2.15
CA ASN A 40 -17.47 4.93 2.43
C ASN A 40 -17.63 4.73 3.95
N LYS A 41 -18.79 4.19 4.36
CA LYS A 41 -19.09 4.00 5.79
C LYS A 41 -18.01 3.23 6.55
N SER A 42 -17.45 2.17 5.94
CA SER A 42 -16.41 1.35 6.58
C SER A 42 -15.03 2.02 6.69
N GLY A 43 -14.81 3.18 6.04
CA GLY A 43 -13.55 3.92 6.10
C GLY A 43 -13.58 5.08 7.07
N ILE A 44 -14.78 5.54 7.45
CA ILE A 44 -14.94 6.67 8.39
C ILE A 44 -14.38 6.31 9.77
N ASP A 45 -14.53 5.06 10.19
CA ASP A 45 -13.99 4.57 11.48
C ASP A 45 -12.45 4.59 11.54
N LEU A 46 -11.78 4.75 10.40
CA LEU A 46 -10.31 4.81 10.33
C LEU A 46 -9.74 6.21 10.62
N ILE A 47 -10.58 7.25 10.60
CA ILE A 47 -10.12 8.65 10.65
C ILE A 47 -10.39 9.36 11.99
N ASP A 48 -10.72 8.61 13.02
CA ASP A 48 -10.76 9.03 14.41
C ASP A 48 -11.42 10.42 14.64
N GLY A 49 -12.64 10.60 14.10
CA GLY A 49 -13.41 11.84 14.27
C GLY A 49 -12.95 13.05 13.44
N GLN A 50 -12.00 12.88 12.51
CA GLN A 50 -11.54 13.96 11.65
C GLN A 50 -12.59 14.39 10.61
N SER A 51 -12.47 15.65 10.16
CA SER A 51 -13.44 16.24 9.24
C SER A 51 -13.42 15.60 7.84
N THR A 52 -14.60 15.47 7.26
CA THR A 52 -14.78 15.00 5.87
C THR A 52 -15.59 16.00 5.05
N CYS A 53 -15.26 16.13 3.75
CA CYS A 53 -16.03 16.93 2.79
C CYS A 53 -16.16 16.14 1.48
N VAL A 54 -17.29 15.49 1.28
CA VAL A 54 -17.52 14.56 0.18
C VAL A 54 -18.46 15.15 -0.85
N GLN A 55 -18.06 15.17 -2.12
CA GLN A 55 -18.80 15.80 -3.23
C GLN A 55 -20.30 15.41 -3.25
N GLU A 56 -20.62 14.15 -3.07
CA GLU A 56 -22.02 13.67 -3.12
C GLU A 56 -22.95 14.29 -2.07
N GLN A 57 -22.40 14.94 -1.04
CA GLN A 57 -23.17 15.60 0.03
C GLN A 57 -23.57 17.05 -0.35
N TYR A 58 -22.86 17.65 -1.31
CA TYR A 58 -23.03 19.05 -1.70
C TYR A 58 -23.66 19.23 -3.07
N GLU A 59 -23.71 18.20 -3.89
CA GLU A 59 -24.17 18.27 -5.27
C GLU A 59 -25.54 17.63 -5.45
N ALA A 60 -26.51 18.37 -6.01
CA ALA A 60 -27.84 17.86 -6.31
C ALA A 60 -27.81 16.67 -7.32
N LEU A 61 -26.87 16.72 -8.27
CA LEU A 61 -26.69 15.68 -9.29
C LEU A 61 -25.25 15.14 -9.26
N PRO A 62 -24.86 14.37 -8.20
CA PRO A 62 -23.47 13.99 -7.97
C PRO A 62 -22.87 13.10 -9.06
N VAL A 63 -23.68 12.38 -9.83
CA VAL A 63 -23.21 11.60 -10.98
C VAL A 63 -22.76 12.52 -12.11
N ILE A 64 -23.57 13.53 -12.43
CA ILE A 64 -23.24 14.52 -13.48
C ILE A 64 -22.00 15.32 -13.06
N SER A 65 -21.96 15.80 -11.83
CA SER A 65 -20.80 16.53 -11.30
C SER A 65 -19.50 15.74 -11.42
N ARG A 66 -19.55 14.42 -11.17
CA ARG A 66 -18.38 13.53 -11.36
C ARG A 66 -18.01 13.36 -12.83
N LEU A 67 -18.97 13.25 -13.74
CA LEU A 67 -18.71 13.18 -15.17
C LEU A 67 -18.09 14.49 -15.71
N MET A 68 -18.57 15.61 -15.23
CA MET A 68 -18.01 16.95 -15.55
C MET A 68 -16.57 17.05 -15.06
N LEU A 69 -16.29 16.61 -13.84
CA LEU A 69 -14.94 16.61 -13.28
C LEU A 69 -14.00 15.62 -14.01
N ASP A 70 -14.46 14.41 -14.33
CA ASP A 70 -13.66 13.37 -15.00
C ASP A 70 -13.40 13.71 -16.47
N GLY A 71 -14.41 14.20 -17.21
CA GLY A 71 -14.31 14.46 -18.65
C GLY A 71 -13.85 15.87 -19.02
N MET A 72 -14.33 16.87 -18.30
CA MET A 72 -14.15 18.29 -18.63
C MET A 72 -13.25 19.04 -17.65
N GLN A 73 -12.73 18.41 -16.62
CA GLN A 73 -11.96 19.05 -15.53
C GLN A 73 -12.73 20.21 -14.90
N HIS A 74 -14.07 20.09 -14.84
CA HIS A 74 -14.94 21.13 -14.34
C HIS A 74 -15.37 20.87 -12.90
N LEU A 75 -15.05 21.79 -11.99
CA LEU A 75 -15.47 21.76 -10.59
C LEU A 75 -16.77 22.52 -10.43
N MET A 76 -17.81 21.82 -9.95
CA MET A 76 -19.12 22.41 -9.74
C MET A 76 -19.14 23.40 -8.56
N PRO A 77 -19.96 24.49 -8.64
CA PRO A 77 -19.92 25.59 -7.67
C PRO A 77 -20.19 25.19 -6.21
N ALA A 78 -21.16 24.32 -5.96
CA ALA A 78 -21.55 23.96 -4.60
C ALA A 78 -20.40 23.28 -3.82
N TRP A 79 -19.75 22.28 -4.44
CA TRP A 79 -18.61 21.63 -3.80
C TRP A 79 -17.38 22.55 -3.76
N LYS A 80 -17.18 23.43 -4.77
CA LYS A 80 -16.14 24.45 -4.72
C LYS A 80 -16.30 25.35 -3.50
N THR A 81 -17.50 25.88 -3.23
CA THR A 81 -17.77 26.73 -2.05
C THR A 81 -17.45 25.95 -0.76
N ALA A 82 -17.97 24.72 -0.61
CA ALA A 82 -17.70 23.90 0.56
C ALA A 82 -16.20 23.65 0.79
N LEU A 83 -15.41 23.44 -0.27
CA LEU A 83 -13.96 23.28 -0.17
C LEU A 83 -13.25 24.58 0.18
N THR A 84 -13.72 25.73 -0.32
CA THR A 84 -13.17 27.06 -0.01
C THR A 84 -13.35 27.40 1.47
N ASP A 85 -14.52 27.07 2.04
CA ASP A 85 -14.85 27.36 3.46
C ASP A 85 -13.97 26.57 4.44
N LEU A 86 -13.33 25.49 3.99
CA LEU A 86 -12.39 24.72 4.82
C LEU A 86 -11.10 25.49 5.10
N SER A 87 -10.76 26.50 4.29
CA SER A 87 -9.55 27.33 4.45
C SER A 87 -8.27 26.50 4.59
N ALA A 88 -8.08 25.54 3.69
CA ALA A 88 -6.92 24.66 3.68
C ALA A 88 -5.70 25.33 3.05
N ASN A 89 -4.51 24.82 3.37
CA ASN A 89 -3.24 25.34 2.87
C ASN A 89 -2.74 24.61 1.61
N LEU A 90 -3.07 23.31 1.49
CA LEU A 90 -2.67 22.48 0.35
C LEU A 90 -3.60 21.28 0.14
N ILE A 91 -3.44 20.63 -1.01
CA ILE A 91 -4.13 19.39 -1.36
C ILE A 91 -3.10 18.27 -1.49
N HIS A 92 -3.31 17.16 -0.80
CA HIS A 92 -2.56 15.92 -0.99
C HIS A 92 -3.46 14.84 -1.59
N ALA A 93 -3.30 14.57 -2.87
CA ALA A 93 -4.06 13.56 -3.59
C ALA A 93 -3.35 12.21 -3.59
N HIS A 94 -4.04 11.15 -3.19
CA HIS A 94 -3.53 9.78 -3.31
C HIS A 94 -3.96 9.14 -4.62
N PHE A 95 -3.03 8.43 -5.24
CA PHE A 95 -3.09 7.82 -6.58
C PHE A 95 -3.11 8.84 -7.71
N GLY A 96 -2.48 8.52 -8.84
CA GLY A 96 -2.41 9.40 -9.99
C GLY A 96 -3.77 9.85 -10.50
N LYS A 97 -4.82 8.99 -10.45
CA LYS A 97 -6.19 9.41 -10.78
C LYS A 97 -6.77 10.39 -9.75
N GLY A 98 -6.36 10.31 -8.49
CA GLY A 98 -6.68 11.29 -7.46
C GLY A 98 -6.10 12.67 -7.80
N GLY A 99 -4.82 12.70 -8.19
CA GLY A 99 -4.18 13.92 -8.68
C GLY A 99 -4.90 14.54 -9.88
N TYR A 100 -5.37 13.70 -10.82
CA TYR A 100 -6.16 14.18 -11.96
C TYR A 100 -7.47 14.84 -11.53
N TYR A 101 -8.21 14.28 -10.57
CA TYR A 101 -9.42 14.91 -10.03
C TYR A 101 -9.12 16.18 -9.23
N CYS A 102 -7.98 16.23 -8.55
CA CYS A 102 -7.59 17.37 -7.75
C CYS A 102 -6.98 18.51 -8.58
N SER A 103 -6.53 18.29 -9.81
CA SER A 103 -5.96 19.33 -10.67
C SER A 103 -6.88 20.56 -10.83
N PRO A 104 -8.16 20.43 -11.22
CA PRO A 104 -9.07 21.59 -11.32
C PRO A 104 -9.45 22.16 -9.94
N ILE A 105 -9.41 21.36 -8.87
CA ILE A 105 -9.66 21.85 -7.51
C ILE A 105 -8.52 22.76 -7.08
N ALA A 106 -7.27 22.30 -7.24
CA ALA A 106 -6.08 23.06 -6.91
C ALA A 106 -6.01 24.39 -7.65
N GLU A 107 -6.29 24.37 -8.97
CA GLU A 107 -6.35 25.57 -9.80
C GLU A 107 -7.42 26.56 -9.30
N LYS A 108 -8.66 26.09 -9.07
CA LYS A 108 -9.79 26.96 -8.68
C LYS A 108 -9.72 27.49 -7.25
N LEU A 109 -9.02 26.81 -6.36
CA LEU A 109 -8.79 27.25 -4.99
C LEU A 109 -7.42 27.92 -4.79
N ASN A 110 -6.59 27.97 -5.85
CA ASN A 110 -5.22 28.47 -5.79
C ASN A 110 -4.39 27.80 -4.67
N LEU A 111 -4.49 26.46 -4.58
CA LEU A 111 -3.78 25.67 -3.58
C LEU A 111 -2.68 24.81 -4.23
N PRO A 112 -1.52 24.64 -3.60
CA PRO A 112 -0.53 23.68 -4.07
C PRO A 112 -1.09 22.26 -4.01
N LEU A 113 -0.73 21.45 -5.03
CA LEU A 113 -1.15 20.07 -5.17
C LEU A 113 0.05 19.13 -5.03
N ILE A 114 -0.04 18.19 -4.10
CA ILE A 114 0.85 17.04 -4.02
C ILE A 114 0.10 15.81 -4.50
N THR A 115 0.75 14.96 -5.32
CA THR A 115 0.16 13.69 -5.76
C THR A 115 1.08 12.54 -5.42
N THR A 116 0.60 11.57 -4.61
CA THR A 116 1.33 10.33 -4.30
C THR A 116 0.94 9.20 -5.23
N PHE A 117 1.95 8.56 -5.85
CA PHE A 117 1.81 7.35 -6.66
C PHE A 117 2.16 6.11 -5.85
N HIS A 118 1.25 5.11 -5.85
CA HIS A 118 1.31 3.92 -5.00
C HIS A 118 1.65 2.62 -5.72
N GLY A 119 1.62 2.58 -7.05
CA GLY A 119 1.92 1.37 -7.83
C GLY A 119 1.07 1.24 -9.07
N SER A 120 -0.11 0.64 -8.98
CA SER A 120 -0.97 0.37 -10.13
C SER A 120 -1.35 1.60 -10.96
N ASP A 121 -1.28 2.77 -10.40
CA ASP A 121 -1.57 4.06 -11.01
C ASP A 121 -0.47 4.54 -11.97
N ILE A 122 0.73 3.94 -11.93
CA ILE A 122 1.82 4.22 -12.87
C ILE A 122 2.35 2.97 -13.55
N THR A 123 2.19 1.79 -12.95
CA THR A 123 2.70 0.54 -13.52
C THR A 123 1.74 -0.12 -14.50
N GLN A 124 0.41 0.06 -14.33
CA GLN A 124 -0.59 -0.50 -15.24
C GLN A 124 -0.55 0.15 -16.63
N ARG A 125 -0.88 -0.66 -17.66
CA ARG A 125 -1.15 -0.14 -19.01
C ARG A 125 -2.28 0.89 -18.97
N ASP A 126 -2.23 1.83 -19.89
CA ASP A 126 -3.23 2.88 -20.03
C ASP A 126 -4.65 2.33 -20.10
N LYS A 127 -5.55 2.97 -19.38
CA LYS A 127 -6.99 2.71 -19.39
C LYS A 127 -7.72 3.94 -19.92
N PHE A 128 -8.90 3.75 -20.46
CA PHE A 128 -9.75 4.86 -20.88
C PHE A 128 -9.95 5.88 -19.73
N SER A 129 -10.18 5.39 -18.52
CA SER A 129 -10.42 6.23 -17.34
C SER A 129 -9.18 6.87 -16.71
N TYR A 130 -7.97 6.43 -17.11
CA TYR A 130 -6.69 7.02 -16.68
C TYR A 130 -5.56 6.54 -17.57
N ASN A 131 -5.00 7.43 -18.38
CA ASN A 131 -4.02 7.15 -19.41
C ASN A 131 -2.91 8.22 -19.45
N LYS A 132 -2.02 8.15 -20.44
CA LYS A 132 -0.89 9.08 -20.61
C LYS A 132 -1.31 10.57 -20.62
N LYS A 133 -2.47 10.92 -21.23
CA LYS A 133 -2.95 12.32 -21.25
C LYS A 133 -3.30 12.80 -19.84
N HIS A 134 -3.99 11.97 -19.06
CA HIS A 134 -4.33 12.28 -17.66
C HIS A 134 -3.06 12.41 -16.80
N ARG A 135 -2.07 11.52 -16.98
CA ARG A 135 -0.79 11.61 -16.25
C ARG A 135 -0.05 12.90 -16.56
N LYS A 136 -0.05 13.34 -17.84
CA LYS A 136 0.58 14.62 -18.23
C LYS A 136 -0.04 15.80 -17.48
N ILE A 137 -1.37 15.87 -17.33
CA ILE A 137 -2.05 16.89 -16.54
C ILE A 137 -1.58 16.84 -15.08
N VAL A 138 -1.55 15.66 -14.46
CA VAL A 138 -1.08 15.49 -13.08
C VAL A 138 0.36 15.98 -12.92
N PHE A 139 1.27 15.61 -13.85
CA PHE A 139 2.67 16.02 -13.79
C PHE A 139 2.85 17.53 -13.95
N GLN A 140 1.99 18.18 -14.75
CA GLN A 140 2.02 19.63 -14.93
C GLN A 140 1.46 20.35 -13.70
N GLN A 141 0.31 19.95 -13.21
CA GLN A 141 -0.45 20.64 -12.17
C GLN A 141 0.05 20.36 -10.74
N SER A 142 0.66 19.20 -10.48
CA SER A 142 1.22 18.93 -9.17
C SER A 142 2.47 19.78 -8.92
N SER A 143 2.52 20.42 -7.75
CA SER A 143 3.71 21.13 -7.25
C SER A 143 4.81 20.14 -6.92
N LYS A 144 4.46 19.02 -6.26
CA LYS A 144 5.33 17.88 -5.97
C LYS A 144 4.62 16.56 -6.25
N ILE A 145 5.40 15.54 -6.58
CA ILE A 145 4.95 14.18 -6.86
C ILE A 145 5.70 13.23 -5.96
N ILE A 146 4.98 12.52 -5.11
CA ILE A 146 5.56 11.55 -4.18
C ILE A 146 5.55 10.16 -4.83
N ALA A 147 6.73 9.54 -4.86
CA ALA A 147 6.93 8.14 -5.21
C ALA A 147 7.11 7.31 -3.92
N VAL A 148 6.25 6.31 -3.68
CA VAL A 148 6.31 5.49 -2.45
C VAL A 148 7.51 4.54 -2.38
N SER A 149 8.32 4.50 -3.43
CA SER A 149 9.54 3.68 -3.53
C SER A 149 10.42 4.19 -4.68
N LYS A 150 11.71 3.86 -4.68
CA LYS A 150 12.62 4.10 -5.81
C LYS A 150 12.15 3.40 -7.09
N PHE A 151 11.50 2.22 -6.93
CA PHE A 151 10.87 1.54 -8.06
C PHE A 151 9.80 2.43 -8.72
N ILE A 152 8.91 3.07 -7.93
CA ILE A 152 7.87 3.98 -8.44
C ILE A 152 8.48 5.27 -8.97
N GLU A 153 9.52 5.83 -8.33
CA GLU A 153 10.28 6.96 -8.85
C GLU A 153 10.80 6.70 -10.27
N ASN A 154 11.46 5.55 -10.48
CA ASN A 154 11.94 5.13 -11.79
C ASN A 154 10.81 4.97 -12.83
N LYS A 155 9.62 4.51 -12.41
CA LYS A 155 8.45 4.41 -13.32
C LYS A 155 7.93 5.80 -13.69
N LEU A 156 7.91 6.76 -12.75
CA LEU A 156 7.51 8.14 -12.99
C LEU A 156 8.47 8.85 -13.97
N LEU A 157 9.78 8.70 -13.75
CA LEU A 157 10.81 9.23 -14.67
C LEU A 157 10.63 8.68 -16.09
N LYS A 158 10.45 7.36 -16.23
CA LYS A 158 10.20 6.71 -17.52
C LYS A 158 8.87 7.14 -18.17
N ALA A 159 7.91 7.58 -17.37
CA ALA A 159 6.63 8.10 -17.85
C ALA A 159 6.68 9.59 -18.25
N GLY A 160 7.84 10.25 -18.08
CA GLY A 160 8.08 11.66 -18.43
C GLY A 160 7.67 12.66 -17.34
N CYS A 161 7.65 12.22 -16.09
CA CYS A 161 7.51 13.14 -14.96
C CYS A 161 8.79 13.95 -14.79
N PRO A 162 8.73 15.29 -14.61
CA PRO A 162 9.90 16.13 -14.36
C PRO A 162 10.62 15.70 -13.08
N PRO A 163 11.95 15.42 -13.14
CA PRO A 163 12.71 14.92 -11.99
C PRO A 163 12.64 15.82 -10.77
N GLU A 164 12.65 17.14 -10.95
CA GLU A 164 12.62 18.18 -9.92
C GLU A 164 11.31 18.22 -9.12
N LYS A 165 10.25 17.59 -9.64
CA LYS A 165 8.97 17.44 -8.95
C LYS A 165 8.88 16.15 -8.14
N ILE A 166 9.73 15.16 -8.41
CA ILE A 166 9.63 13.85 -7.78
C ILE A 166 10.36 13.84 -6.44
N ILE A 167 9.68 13.34 -5.42
CA ILE A 167 10.24 13.06 -4.10
C ILE A 167 9.96 11.60 -3.77
N GLN A 168 11.03 10.83 -3.51
CA GLN A 168 10.86 9.49 -2.97
C GLN A 168 10.54 9.59 -1.48
N HIS A 169 9.41 9.01 -1.06
CA HIS A 169 8.96 9.03 0.32
C HIS A 169 8.18 7.75 0.64
N TYR A 170 8.63 7.01 1.66
CA TYR A 170 7.96 5.78 2.09
C TYR A 170 6.65 6.08 2.82
N THR A 171 5.64 5.23 2.63
CA THR A 171 4.33 5.41 3.27
C THR A 171 4.38 5.31 4.80
N GLY A 172 5.28 4.47 5.33
CA GLY A 172 5.38 4.20 6.77
C GLY A 172 4.30 3.25 7.29
N ILE A 173 4.58 2.66 8.44
CA ILE A 173 3.66 1.85 9.24
C ILE A 173 3.76 2.21 10.71
N ASP A 174 2.73 1.91 11.48
CA ASP A 174 2.73 2.08 12.92
C ASP A 174 3.56 0.96 13.59
N THR A 175 4.85 1.25 13.82
CA THR A 175 5.79 0.30 14.44
C THR A 175 5.55 0.14 15.95
N GLN A 176 4.73 0.96 16.58
CA GLN A 176 4.30 0.76 17.97
C GLN A 176 3.16 -0.26 18.02
N TYR A 177 2.22 -0.18 17.09
CA TYR A 177 1.16 -1.18 16.96
C TYR A 177 1.71 -2.51 16.46
N PHE A 178 2.47 -2.52 15.37
CA PHE A 178 3.17 -3.69 14.86
C PHE A 178 4.51 -3.86 15.58
N SER A 179 4.46 -4.26 16.84
CA SER A 179 5.63 -4.63 17.64
C SER A 179 5.47 -6.06 18.11
N SER A 180 6.55 -6.85 18.03
CA SER A 180 6.53 -8.25 18.40
C SER A 180 6.39 -8.41 19.91
N VAL A 181 5.40 -9.18 20.33
CA VAL A 181 5.20 -9.57 21.73
C VAL A 181 4.60 -10.98 21.77
N GLY A 182 4.83 -11.81 20.76
CA GLY A 182 4.17 -13.11 20.67
C GLY A 182 5.12 -14.29 20.62
N GLN A 183 4.63 -15.43 21.11
CA GLN A 183 5.29 -16.69 20.95
C GLN A 183 5.07 -17.21 19.51
N LYS A 184 6.13 -17.71 18.87
CA LYS A 184 6.01 -18.38 17.58
C LYS A 184 5.22 -19.69 17.72
N SER A 185 4.48 -20.05 16.67
CA SER A 185 3.77 -21.33 16.61
C SER A 185 4.73 -22.50 16.84
N GLU A 186 4.22 -23.60 17.36
CA GLU A 186 5.00 -24.84 17.54
C GLU A 186 5.40 -25.43 16.18
N GLN A 187 4.50 -25.36 15.21
CA GLN A 187 4.74 -25.86 13.87
C GLN A 187 5.39 -24.78 12.97
N PRO A 188 6.22 -25.21 12.00
CA PRO A 188 6.84 -24.32 11.03
C PRO A 188 5.79 -23.64 10.14
N THR A 189 5.33 -22.44 10.52
CA THR A 189 4.20 -21.76 9.89
C THR A 189 4.66 -20.67 8.93
N ILE A 190 4.23 -20.78 7.68
CA ILE A 190 4.35 -19.75 6.64
C ILE A 190 3.04 -18.97 6.57
N LEU A 191 3.10 -17.66 6.62
CA LEU A 191 1.95 -16.77 6.49
C LEU A 191 1.93 -16.07 5.13
N PHE A 192 0.78 -16.10 4.48
CA PHE A 192 0.45 -15.21 3.36
C PHE A 192 -0.64 -14.24 3.80
N VAL A 193 -0.43 -12.94 3.59
CA VAL A 193 -1.45 -11.90 3.82
C VAL A 193 -1.66 -11.08 2.57
N GLY A 194 -2.89 -11.00 2.08
CA GLY A 194 -3.20 -10.14 0.94
C GLY A 194 -4.43 -10.55 0.14
N ARG A 195 -4.83 -9.69 -0.79
CA ARG A 195 -5.94 -9.99 -1.69
C ARG A 195 -5.61 -11.22 -2.55
N LEU A 196 -6.55 -12.13 -2.68
CA LEU A 196 -6.39 -13.32 -3.53
C LEU A 196 -6.65 -12.97 -5.00
N ILE A 197 -5.65 -12.30 -5.60
CA ILE A 197 -5.62 -11.89 -7.01
C ILE A 197 -4.29 -12.34 -7.63
N GLU A 198 -4.25 -12.44 -8.95
CA GLU A 198 -3.08 -12.93 -9.70
C GLU A 198 -1.77 -12.26 -9.31
N GLN A 199 -1.78 -10.93 -9.22
CA GLN A 199 -0.61 -10.12 -8.87
C GLN A 199 0.03 -10.50 -7.52
N LYS A 200 -0.75 -10.95 -6.54
CA LYS A 200 -0.23 -11.32 -5.21
C LYS A 200 0.43 -12.69 -5.17
N GLY A 201 0.31 -13.47 -6.25
CA GLY A 201 1.13 -14.64 -6.51
C GLY A 201 0.92 -15.84 -5.57
N CYS A 202 -0.17 -15.89 -4.79
CA CYS A 202 -0.45 -16.99 -3.85
C CYS A 202 -0.40 -18.37 -4.52
N GLN A 203 -0.75 -18.45 -5.81
CA GLN A 203 -0.64 -19.68 -6.60
C GLN A 203 0.79 -20.24 -6.68
N TYR A 204 1.80 -19.39 -6.71
CA TYR A 204 3.22 -19.82 -6.74
C TYR A 204 3.69 -20.30 -5.37
N LEU A 205 3.17 -19.69 -4.29
CA LEU A 205 3.44 -20.16 -2.93
C LEU A 205 2.84 -21.56 -2.72
N ILE A 206 1.58 -21.81 -3.12
CA ILE A 206 0.95 -23.12 -3.03
C ILE A 206 1.78 -24.15 -3.79
N GLN A 207 2.29 -23.83 -5.00
CA GLN A 207 3.17 -24.73 -5.73
C GLN A 207 4.50 -24.98 -5.00
N ALA A 208 5.09 -23.93 -4.40
CA ALA A 208 6.32 -24.07 -3.61
C ALA A 208 6.10 -24.96 -2.36
N MET A 209 4.90 -24.93 -1.76
CA MET A 209 4.57 -25.79 -0.61
C MET A 209 4.69 -27.28 -0.93
N LYS A 210 4.48 -27.71 -2.18
CA LYS A 210 4.71 -29.11 -2.57
C LYS A 210 6.16 -29.53 -2.32
N ILE A 211 7.11 -28.67 -2.68
CA ILE A 211 8.54 -28.93 -2.47
C ILE A 211 8.90 -28.80 -0.98
N VAL A 212 8.31 -27.83 -0.30
CA VAL A 212 8.53 -27.60 1.14
C VAL A 212 8.05 -28.81 1.94
N GLN A 213 6.80 -29.27 1.75
CA GLN A 213 6.21 -30.37 2.51
C GLN A 213 6.82 -31.73 2.17
N ALA A 214 7.44 -31.89 1.02
CA ALA A 214 8.23 -33.09 0.71
C ALA A 214 9.48 -33.21 1.58
N GLN A 215 10.02 -32.12 2.13
CA GLN A 215 11.20 -32.08 2.98
C GLN A 215 10.90 -31.74 4.45
N LEU A 216 9.75 -31.16 4.72
CA LEU A 216 9.27 -30.71 6.03
C LEU A 216 7.75 -30.92 6.08
N PRO A 217 7.28 -32.18 6.29
CA PRO A 217 5.85 -32.51 6.19
C PRO A 217 4.94 -31.74 7.15
N GLU A 218 5.48 -31.31 8.31
CA GLU A 218 4.78 -30.56 9.34
C GLU A 218 4.64 -29.07 8.99
N ALA A 219 5.26 -28.57 7.91
CA ALA A 219 5.16 -27.18 7.50
C ALA A 219 3.73 -26.81 7.15
N GLU A 220 3.26 -25.70 7.73
CA GLU A 220 1.93 -25.15 7.55
C GLU A 220 1.94 -23.90 6.71
N LEU A 221 0.89 -23.70 5.90
CA LEU A 221 0.61 -22.46 5.19
C LEU A 221 -0.73 -21.89 5.64
N ILE A 222 -0.69 -20.69 6.21
CA ILE A 222 -1.88 -19.91 6.55
C ILE A 222 -2.05 -18.80 5.51
N ILE A 223 -3.24 -18.77 4.88
CA ILE A 223 -3.60 -17.78 3.86
C ILE A 223 -4.70 -16.87 4.43
N ALA A 224 -4.32 -15.63 4.74
CA ALA A 224 -5.20 -14.58 5.24
C ALA A 224 -5.53 -13.58 4.12
N GLY A 225 -6.76 -13.59 3.66
CA GLY A 225 -7.27 -12.73 2.60
C GLY A 225 -8.37 -13.37 1.79
N ASP A 226 -9.00 -12.55 0.95
CA ASP A 226 -10.03 -12.97 -0.01
C ASP A 226 -9.78 -12.38 -1.39
N GLY A 227 -10.55 -12.80 -2.37
CA GLY A 227 -10.52 -12.27 -3.73
C GLY A 227 -10.94 -13.26 -4.79
N LYS A 228 -11.00 -12.77 -6.01
CA LYS A 228 -11.52 -13.53 -7.18
C LYS A 228 -10.76 -14.82 -7.52
N TYR A 229 -9.57 -15.03 -6.96
CA TYR A 229 -8.76 -16.24 -7.16
C TYR A 229 -8.98 -17.30 -6.07
N GLN A 230 -9.77 -17.01 -5.02
CA GLN A 230 -9.94 -17.89 -3.87
C GLN A 230 -10.38 -19.30 -4.25
N GLU A 231 -11.46 -19.43 -5.03
CA GLU A 231 -11.96 -20.75 -5.45
C GLU A 231 -10.92 -21.56 -6.23
N LYS A 232 -10.18 -20.89 -7.13
CA LYS A 232 -9.10 -21.51 -7.91
C LYS A 232 -7.96 -21.99 -7.00
N LEU A 233 -7.58 -21.18 -6.01
CA LEU A 233 -6.51 -21.52 -5.08
C LEU A 233 -6.91 -22.67 -4.16
N VAL A 234 -8.13 -22.67 -3.63
CA VAL A 234 -8.66 -23.78 -2.83
C VAL A 234 -8.67 -25.07 -3.63
N LYS A 235 -9.16 -25.06 -4.88
CA LYS A 235 -9.13 -26.24 -5.76
C LYS A 235 -7.71 -26.74 -6.02
N SER A 236 -6.77 -25.83 -6.27
CA SER A 236 -5.38 -26.20 -6.56
C SER A 236 -4.60 -26.67 -5.34
N SER A 237 -5.13 -26.48 -4.15
CA SER A 237 -4.52 -26.91 -2.88
C SER A 237 -5.21 -28.11 -2.23
N ALA A 238 -6.21 -28.73 -2.89
CA ALA A 238 -7.00 -29.83 -2.32
C ALA A 238 -6.18 -31.06 -1.94
N ASP A 239 -5.10 -31.34 -2.67
CA ASP A 239 -4.20 -32.48 -2.42
C ASP A 239 -3.08 -32.16 -1.42
N PHE A 240 -3.02 -30.93 -0.91
CA PHE A 240 -1.98 -30.49 0.02
C PHE A 240 -2.48 -30.61 1.46
N ARG A 241 -1.59 -31.08 2.34
CA ARG A 241 -1.83 -31.05 3.77
C ARG A 241 -1.46 -29.67 4.35
N ASN A 242 -2.07 -29.32 5.48
CA ASN A 242 -1.67 -28.16 6.28
C ASN A 242 -1.71 -26.81 5.51
N ILE A 243 -2.69 -26.62 4.62
CA ILE A 243 -3.00 -25.30 4.00
C ILE A 243 -4.35 -24.84 4.50
N THR A 244 -4.37 -23.69 5.17
CA THR A 244 -5.57 -23.11 5.77
C THR A 244 -5.91 -21.75 5.14
N PHE A 245 -7.15 -21.61 4.65
CA PHE A 245 -7.68 -20.34 4.16
C PHE A 245 -8.58 -19.71 5.23
N LEU A 246 -8.20 -18.53 5.73
CA LEU A 246 -8.93 -17.83 6.78
C LEU A 246 -9.94 -16.80 6.26
N GLY A 247 -9.94 -16.52 4.94
CA GLY A 247 -10.71 -15.39 4.40
C GLY A 247 -10.13 -14.04 4.81
N ALA A 248 -10.92 -12.97 4.63
CA ALA A 248 -10.51 -11.63 5.01
C ALA A 248 -10.33 -11.53 6.53
N GLN A 249 -9.20 -10.96 6.95
CA GLN A 249 -8.85 -10.76 8.35
C GLN A 249 -8.73 -9.26 8.68
N ASN A 250 -9.16 -8.85 9.86
CA ASN A 250 -8.97 -7.50 10.34
C ASN A 250 -7.53 -7.25 10.81
N ARG A 251 -7.20 -5.98 11.09
CA ARG A 251 -5.83 -5.56 11.45
C ARG A 251 -5.29 -6.28 12.70
N THR A 252 -6.13 -6.52 13.69
CA THR A 252 -5.76 -7.21 14.94
C THR A 252 -5.47 -8.69 14.69
N GLN A 253 -6.29 -9.35 13.86
CA GLN A 253 -6.09 -10.74 13.48
C GLN A 253 -4.82 -10.89 12.63
N VAL A 254 -4.57 -9.99 11.66
CA VAL A 254 -3.33 -9.99 10.87
C VAL A 254 -2.10 -9.82 11.76
N LYS A 255 -2.14 -8.91 12.76
CA LYS A 255 -1.06 -8.74 13.73
C LYS A 255 -0.80 -10.02 14.50
N ALA A 256 -1.84 -10.69 15.01
CA ALA A 256 -1.70 -11.97 15.73
C ALA A 256 -1.07 -13.05 14.86
N LEU A 257 -1.53 -13.18 13.60
CA LEU A 257 -0.96 -14.14 12.64
C LEU A 257 0.50 -13.84 12.33
N MET A 258 0.88 -12.58 12.12
CA MET A 258 2.28 -12.20 11.92
C MET A 258 3.14 -12.51 13.13
N SER A 259 2.61 -12.31 14.35
CA SER A 259 3.32 -12.61 15.59
C SER A 259 3.64 -14.10 15.71
N SER A 260 2.69 -14.97 15.41
CA SER A 260 2.83 -16.43 15.56
C SER A 260 3.58 -17.09 14.39
N ALA A 261 3.51 -16.57 13.19
CA ALA A 261 4.16 -17.16 12.02
C ALA A 261 5.70 -17.15 12.13
N TRP A 262 6.35 -18.20 11.61
CA TRP A 262 7.81 -18.26 11.54
C TRP A 262 8.36 -17.34 10.46
N LEU A 263 7.63 -17.19 9.35
CA LEU A 263 7.96 -16.27 8.25
C LEU A 263 6.71 -15.88 7.46
N THR A 264 6.80 -14.78 6.76
CA THR A 264 5.77 -14.31 5.83
C THR A 264 6.27 -14.48 4.40
N CYS A 265 5.40 -14.95 3.50
CA CYS A 265 5.73 -15.06 2.08
C CYS A 265 4.98 -14.02 1.25
N LEU A 266 5.74 -13.27 0.42
CA LEU A 266 5.25 -12.24 -0.48
C LEU A 266 5.63 -12.57 -1.94
N PRO A 267 4.96 -13.53 -2.59
CA PRO A 267 5.30 -13.98 -3.94
C PRO A 267 4.62 -13.12 -5.02
N SER A 268 4.56 -11.80 -4.82
CA SER A 268 3.95 -10.87 -5.76
C SER A 268 4.63 -10.94 -7.11
N VAL A 269 3.84 -10.83 -8.18
CA VAL A 269 4.32 -10.91 -9.56
C VAL A 269 3.81 -9.75 -10.40
N LYS A 270 4.52 -9.44 -11.46
CA LYS A 270 4.03 -8.61 -12.53
C LYS A 270 3.02 -9.39 -13.37
N ILE A 271 1.89 -8.77 -13.66
CA ILE A 271 0.86 -9.38 -14.54
C ILE A 271 0.88 -8.72 -15.92
N ASP A 272 0.28 -9.37 -16.92
CA ASP A 272 0.26 -8.93 -18.32
C ASP A 272 -0.27 -7.51 -18.51
N ARG A 273 -1.15 -7.05 -17.64
CA ARG A 273 -1.64 -5.66 -17.62
C ARG A 273 -0.64 -4.65 -17.07
N GLY A 274 0.57 -5.09 -16.73
CA GLY A 274 1.64 -4.25 -16.21
C GLY A 274 1.54 -3.91 -14.72
N ASN A 275 0.52 -4.41 -13.99
CA ASN A 275 0.40 -4.10 -12.57
C ASN A 275 1.52 -4.79 -11.77
N GLU A 276 2.27 -3.98 -11.02
CA GLU A 276 3.38 -4.41 -10.17
C GLU A 276 3.17 -3.85 -8.75
N GLU A 277 3.79 -4.46 -7.76
CA GLU A 277 3.77 -3.97 -6.37
C GLU A 277 4.56 -2.67 -6.27
N GLY A 278 3.94 -1.61 -5.75
CA GLY A 278 4.63 -0.33 -5.56
C GLY A 278 5.48 -0.31 -4.28
N MET A 279 4.86 -0.68 -3.16
CA MET A 279 5.47 -0.91 -1.86
C MET A 279 4.49 -1.75 -1.03
N SER A 280 4.98 -2.79 -0.36
CA SER A 280 4.11 -3.69 0.41
C SER A 280 4.11 -3.30 1.89
N THR A 281 2.97 -2.82 2.41
CA THR A 281 2.81 -2.59 3.85
C THR A 281 2.94 -3.89 4.64
N VAL A 282 2.42 -5.00 4.13
CA VAL A 282 2.55 -6.34 4.74
C VAL A 282 4.01 -6.73 4.93
N CYS A 283 4.90 -6.35 3.99
CA CYS A 283 6.34 -6.55 4.13
C CYS A 283 6.91 -5.84 5.36
N MET A 284 6.57 -4.55 5.49
CA MET A 284 7.03 -3.71 6.59
C MET A 284 6.42 -4.16 7.93
N GLU A 285 5.11 -4.43 7.95
CA GLU A 285 4.37 -4.92 9.11
C GLU A 285 4.93 -6.23 9.63
N SER A 286 5.21 -7.18 8.72
CA SER A 286 5.81 -8.48 9.08
C SER A 286 7.19 -8.32 9.71
N GLN A 287 8.07 -7.52 9.12
CA GLN A 287 9.41 -7.27 9.65
C GLN A 287 9.36 -6.53 11.00
N ALA A 288 8.45 -5.56 11.17
CA ALA A 288 8.24 -4.89 12.45
C ALA A 288 7.79 -5.87 13.56
N MET A 289 7.04 -6.91 13.19
CA MET A 289 6.64 -8.01 14.08
C MET A 289 7.77 -9.03 14.32
N GLY A 290 8.99 -8.79 13.82
CA GLY A 290 10.10 -9.73 13.93
C GLY A 290 9.89 -11.01 13.12
N THR A 291 9.09 -10.96 12.05
CA THR A 291 8.79 -12.10 11.19
C THR A 291 9.47 -11.89 9.84
N PRO A 292 10.54 -12.65 9.52
CA PRO A 292 11.29 -12.51 8.28
C PRO A 292 10.41 -12.72 7.04
N VAL A 293 10.79 -12.10 5.94
CA VAL A 293 10.03 -12.15 4.69
C VAL A 293 10.77 -12.97 3.64
N VAL A 294 10.05 -13.87 2.99
CA VAL A 294 10.49 -14.55 1.76
C VAL A 294 9.59 -14.11 0.61
N GLY A 295 10.14 -13.83 -0.55
CA GLY A 295 9.32 -13.37 -1.66
C GLY A 295 10.01 -13.41 -3.02
N PHE A 296 9.34 -12.86 -4.01
CA PHE A 296 9.95 -12.60 -5.31
C PHE A 296 10.59 -11.21 -5.36
N ASP A 297 11.72 -11.11 -6.05
CA ASP A 297 12.38 -9.86 -6.39
C ASP A 297 11.60 -9.15 -7.50
N THR A 298 10.58 -8.40 -7.11
CA THR A 298 9.68 -7.74 -8.06
C THR A 298 9.13 -6.43 -7.49
N GLY A 299 9.07 -5.42 -8.34
CA GLY A 299 8.50 -4.12 -7.98
C GLY A 299 9.19 -3.49 -6.75
N GLY A 300 8.40 -2.95 -5.82
CA GLY A 300 8.88 -2.39 -4.57
C GLY A 300 9.11 -3.42 -3.45
N VAL A 301 8.96 -4.73 -3.70
CA VAL A 301 9.26 -5.76 -2.68
C VAL A 301 10.74 -5.76 -2.33
N SER A 302 11.61 -5.60 -3.31
CA SER A 302 13.07 -5.54 -3.15
C SER A 302 13.53 -4.37 -2.26
N GLU A 303 12.75 -3.29 -2.19
CA GLU A 303 13.05 -2.18 -1.28
C GLU A 303 12.55 -2.45 0.14
N GLY A 304 11.47 -3.22 0.27
CA GLY A 304 10.94 -3.66 1.55
C GLY A 304 11.84 -4.68 2.23
N VAL A 305 12.45 -5.61 1.47
CA VAL A 305 13.29 -6.70 1.97
C VAL A 305 14.74 -6.49 1.56
N GLU A 306 15.64 -6.44 2.52
CA GLU A 306 17.08 -6.49 2.27
C GLU A 306 17.51 -7.96 2.16
N HIS A 307 17.76 -8.40 0.92
CA HIS A 307 18.08 -9.80 0.62
C HIS A 307 19.31 -10.28 1.39
N GLY A 308 19.17 -11.41 2.09
CA GLY A 308 20.23 -11.99 2.91
C GLY A 308 20.42 -11.33 4.27
N VAL A 309 19.65 -10.28 4.61
CA VAL A 309 19.74 -9.55 5.88
C VAL A 309 18.41 -9.55 6.63
N THR A 310 17.30 -9.19 5.98
CA THR A 310 15.98 -9.15 6.62
C THR A 310 15.01 -10.17 6.03
N GLY A 311 15.43 -10.88 5.00
CA GLY A 311 14.64 -11.89 4.31
C GLY A 311 15.37 -12.44 3.08
N LEU A 312 14.70 -13.32 2.34
CA LEU A 312 15.24 -13.93 1.13
C LEU A 312 14.33 -13.64 -0.07
N LEU A 313 14.93 -13.15 -1.14
CA LEU A 313 14.25 -12.91 -2.41
C LEU A 313 14.71 -13.92 -3.46
N SER A 314 13.80 -14.32 -4.33
CA SER A 314 14.06 -15.18 -5.48
C SER A 314 13.59 -14.50 -6.77
N PRO A 315 14.12 -14.90 -7.94
CA PRO A 315 13.61 -14.40 -9.22
C PRO A 315 12.11 -14.62 -9.35
N GLU A 316 11.41 -13.67 -9.97
CA GLU A 316 9.97 -13.73 -10.18
C GLU A 316 9.55 -15.05 -10.81
N LYS A 317 8.53 -15.71 -10.23
CA LYS A 317 7.96 -17.00 -10.66
C LYS A 317 8.91 -18.21 -10.57
N ASN A 318 10.08 -18.07 -10.00
CA ASN A 318 10.98 -19.21 -9.76
C ASN A 318 10.55 -19.95 -8.48
N ILE A 319 9.73 -20.99 -8.67
CA ILE A 319 9.10 -21.77 -7.58
C ILE A 319 10.14 -22.55 -6.80
N GLU A 320 11.14 -23.13 -7.48
CA GLU A 320 12.20 -23.95 -6.88
C GLU A 320 13.05 -23.08 -5.94
N GLN A 321 13.45 -21.87 -6.39
CA GLN A 321 14.22 -20.99 -5.56
C GLN A 321 13.38 -20.40 -4.41
N LEU A 322 12.08 -20.14 -4.64
CA LEU A 322 11.16 -19.73 -3.59
C LEU A 322 11.07 -20.81 -2.50
N ALA A 323 10.85 -22.08 -2.89
CA ALA A 323 10.79 -23.21 -1.96
C ALA A 323 12.12 -23.40 -1.21
N LYS A 324 13.26 -23.27 -1.89
CA LYS A 324 14.60 -23.34 -1.27
C LYS A 324 14.76 -22.24 -0.22
N ASN A 325 14.37 -21.00 -0.51
CA ASN A 325 14.46 -19.89 0.42
C ASN A 325 13.55 -20.09 1.64
N LEU A 326 12.32 -20.62 1.44
CA LEU A 326 11.42 -21.00 2.53
C LEU A 326 12.07 -22.06 3.43
N LEU A 327 12.57 -23.15 2.86
CA LEU A 327 13.23 -24.23 3.59
C LEU A 327 14.47 -23.75 4.35
N THR A 328 15.26 -22.86 3.75
CA THR A 328 16.46 -22.28 4.40
C THR A 328 16.09 -21.60 5.72
N LEU A 329 15.04 -20.80 5.72
CA LEU A 329 14.59 -20.13 6.94
C LEU A 329 13.83 -21.07 7.88
N LEU A 330 13.00 -21.97 7.37
CA LEU A 330 12.27 -22.93 8.23
C LEU A 330 13.21 -23.85 9.00
N LYS A 331 14.31 -24.29 8.39
CA LYS A 331 15.29 -25.20 8.99
C LYS A 331 16.34 -24.51 9.89
N SER A 332 16.44 -23.17 9.87
CA SER A 332 17.49 -22.44 10.61
C SER A 332 16.92 -21.41 11.56
N ASN A 333 16.80 -21.77 12.84
CA ASN A 333 16.40 -20.82 13.88
C ASN A 333 17.40 -19.66 14.05
N PRO A 334 18.73 -19.88 14.06
CA PRO A 334 19.68 -18.76 14.15
C PRO A 334 19.52 -17.73 13.03
N LEU A 335 19.29 -18.20 11.79
CA LEU A 335 19.10 -17.31 10.65
C LEU A 335 17.78 -16.53 10.76
N ARG A 336 16.68 -17.19 11.17
CA ARG A 336 15.41 -16.50 11.43
C ARG A 336 15.56 -15.42 12.49
N THR A 337 16.26 -15.71 13.59
CA THR A 337 16.50 -14.76 14.68
C THR A 337 17.31 -13.56 14.19
N SER A 338 18.37 -13.80 13.45
CA SER A 338 19.19 -12.72 12.85
C SER A 338 18.35 -11.83 11.92
N PHE A 339 17.58 -12.41 11.02
CA PHE A 339 16.74 -11.66 10.10
C PHE A 339 15.57 -10.93 10.82
N SER A 340 15.06 -11.52 11.89
CA SER A 340 14.05 -10.89 12.75
C SER A 340 14.59 -9.60 13.37
N THR A 341 15.75 -9.67 14.02
CA THR A 341 16.38 -8.51 14.64
C THR A 341 16.68 -7.41 13.60
N ALA A 342 17.33 -7.77 12.50
CA ALA A 342 17.64 -6.82 11.42
C ALA A 342 16.37 -6.21 10.79
N GLY A 343 15.30 -7.00 10.64
CA GLY A 343 14.02 -6.55 10.10
C GLY A 343 13.34 -5.52 11.00
N VAL A 344 13.30 -5.75 12.31
CA VAL A 344 12.77 -4.80 13.30
C VAL A 344 13.55 -3.49 13.28
N GLU A 345 14.88 -3.55 13.34
CA GLU A 345 15.74 -2.36 13.30
C GLU A 345 15.54 -1.55 12.02
N ARG A 346 15.55 -2.24 10.87
CA ARG A 346 15.35 -1.60 9.57
C ARG A 346 13.99 -0.93 9.46
N THR A 347 12.94 -1.60 9.93
CA THR A 347 11.58 -1.06 9.87
C THR A 347 11.42 0.17 10.76
N ASN A 348 11.96 0.14 11.97
CA ASN A 348 11.93 1.30 12.86
C ASN A 348 12.71 2.49 12.29
N ARG A 349 13.83 2.24 11.63
CA ARG A 349 14.67 3.29 11.04
C ARG A 349 14.05 3.90 9.78
N LEU A 350 13.49 3.09 8.87
CA LEU A 350 13.08 3.54 7.54
C LEU A 350 11.56 3.71 7.38
N PHE A 351 10.76 2.91 8.10
CA PHE A 351 9.33 2.80 7.84
C PHE A 351 8.44 3.18 9.02
N ASN A 352 8.99 3.78 10.07
CA ASN A 352 8.23 4.28 11.21
C ASN A 352 7.30 5.41 10.75
N ILE A 353 5.99 5.27 10.96
CA ILE A 353 4.98 6.22 10.49
C ILE A 353 5.19 7.63 11.04
N LYS A 354 5.58 7.77 12.32
CA LYS A 354 5.79 9.09 12.94
C LYS A 354 6.94 9.82 12.26
N TRP A 355 8.04 9.13 12.00
CA TRP A 355 9.17 9.69 11.29
C TRP A 355 8.81 10.05 9.84
N GLN A 356 8.11 9.15 9.14
CA GLN A 356 7.68 9.41 7.76
C GLN A 356 6.68 10.58 7.68
N CYS A 357 5.80 10.75 8.67
CA CYS A 357 4.90 11.90 8.71
C CYS A 357 5.62 13.22 9.01
N GLN A 358 6.70 13.22 9.78
CA GLN A 358 7.54 14.41 9.96
C GLN A 358 8.20 14.83 8.63
N ILE A 359 8.74 13.87 7.87
CA ILE A 359 9.29 14.12 6.54
C ILE A 359 8.19 14.63 5.58
N LEU A 360 7.01 14.02 5.60
CA LEU A 360 5.88 14.45 4.78
C LEU A 360 5.45 15.88 5.11
N GLU A 361 5.41 16.25 6.37
CA GLU A 361 5.11 17.63 6.77
C GLU A 361 6.17 18.64 6.34
N SER A 362 7.45 18.26 6.33
CA SER A 362 8.49 19.14 5.78
C SER A 362 8.23 19.44 4.30
N ILE A 363 7.76 18.43 3.53
CA ILE A 363 7.36 18.63 2.13
C ILE A 363 6.13 19.56 2.03
N TYR A 364 5.19 19.47 2.96
CA TYR A 364 4.03 20.39 2.99
C TYR A 364 4.45 21.82 3.30
N GLN A 365 5.35 22.01 4.27
CA GLN A 365 5.85 23.32 4.72
C GLN A 365 6.62 24.05 3.62
N GLU A 366 7.31 23.32 2.72
CA GLU A 366 7.95 23.94 1.54
C GLU A 366 6.98 24.58 0.56
N LEU A 367 5.69 24.26 0.63
CA LEU A 367 4.68 24.67 -0.33
C LEU A 367 3.66 25.66 0.26
N CYS A 368 3.64 25.86 1.58
CA CYS A 368 2.72 26.77 2.31
C CYS A 368 3.43 28.12 2.69
#